data_3e4d7d47d34ab148c4b3223e08a43b16
#
_entry.id   3e4d7d47d34ab148c4b3223e08a43b16
#
_cell.length_a   1.000
_cell.length_b   1.000
_cell.length_c   1.000
_cell.angle_alpha   90.00
_cell.angle_beta   90.00
_cell.angle_gamma   90.00
#
_symmetry.space_group_name_H-M   'P 1'
#
loop_
_entity.id
_entity.type
_entity.pdbx_description
1 polymer ?
#
loop_
_entity_poly.entity_id
_entity_poly.type
_entity_poly.pdbx_seq_one_letter_code
_entity_poly.pdbx_strand_id
1 'polypeptide(L)'
;MKLIDMLNNIDTLLLSNSTNESHYKVALEEVSKLLENIQEQGDEDLSNFLWKLKTILIIKDRYIKTFFLLKDKKHYEAWVLLERIEIDISFLEKNVDEDFIKKYKLDFYKEIVESWQSLFPYKIFFSIGATIKQYTCSICGHVIRPRNKCIHKKGKLYNGKLCVHVADGGCELKEISMVKNPVQKSCIPMLDYDYSAVDFISERLQSPFDYWKPFKTKKLIDRSEFNTVDENDMCPCKESKKIFKECCFNKEKIEFPH
;
A
#
# COMPACT_ATOMS: atom_id res chain seq x y z
N MET A 1 -19.38 -7.35 -28.63
CA MET A 1 -19.15 -6.00 -28.06
C MET A 1 -17.91 -5.44 -28.70
N LYS A 2 -17.96 -4.25 -29.29
CA LYS A 2 -16.78 -3.64 -29.91
C LYS A 2 -15.79 -3.25 -28.80
N LEU A 3 -14.49 -3.32 -29.06
CA LEU A 3 -13.40 -2.94 -28.13
C LEU A 3 -13.68 -1.58 -27.47
N ILE A 4 -14.10 -0.61 -28.25
CA ILE A 4 -14.42 0.74 -27.78
C ILE A 4 -15.53 0.74 -26.73
N ASP A 5 -16.61 -0.03 -26.94
CA ASP A 5 -17.73 -0.10 -25.98
C ASP A 5 -17.28 -0.69 -24.64
N MET A 6 -16.43 -1.73 -24.68
CA MET A 6 -15.87 -2.34 -23.48
C MET A 6 -14.98 -1.35 -22.72
N LEU A 7 -14.08 -0.65 -23.41
CA LEU A 7 -13.19 0.35 -22.78
C LEU A 7 -14.00 1.50 -22.17
N ASN A 8 -15.06 1.97 -22.85
CA ASN A 8 -15.95 2.99 -22.32
C ASN A 8 -16.71 2.53 -21.07
N ASN A 9 -17.16 1.27 -21.02
CA ASN A 9 -17.82 0.71 -19.85
C ASN A 9 -16.87 0.61 -18.65
N ILE A 10 -15.62 0.21 -18.88
CA ILE A 10 -14.58 0.15 -17.85
C ILE A 10 -14.28 1.56 -17.34
N ASP A 11 -14.10 2.52 -18.22
CA ASP A 11 -13.88 3.91 -17.87
C ASP A 11 -15.03 4.45 -17.00
N THR A 12 -16.27 4.22 -17.42
CA THR A 12 -17.46 4.62 -16.65
C THR A 12 -17.47 3.98 -15.26
N LEU A 13 -17.13 2.70 -15.14
CA LEU A 13 -17.06 2.01 -13.85
C LEU A 13 -15.94 2.59 -12.98
N LEU A 14 -14.77 2.87 -13.55
CA LEU A 14 -13.63 3.45 -12.82
C LEU A 14 -13.91 4.87 -12.32
N LEU A 15 -14.65 5.67 -13.08
CA LEU A 15 -15.01 7.04 -12.71
C LEU A 15 -16.25 7.13 -11.80
N SER A 16 -17.05 6.08 -11.73
CA SER A 16 -18.25 6.02 -10.86
C SER A 16 -17.87 5.77 -9.39
N ASN A 17 -18.80 6.00 -8.48
CA ASN A 17 -18.73 5.60 -7.07
C ASN A 17 -19.46 4.27 -6.82
N SER A 18 -19.55 3.39 -7.83
CA SER A 18 -20.16 2.08 -7.68
C SER A 18 -19.37 1.22 -6.69
N THR A 19 -20.07 0.55 -5.81
CA THR A 19 -19.51 -0.45 -4.84
C THR A 19 -19.98 -1.87 -5.17
N ASN A 20 -20.63 -2.07 -6.33
CA ASN A 20 -21.13 -3.37 -6.72
C ASN A 20 -19.99 -4.29 -7.19
N GLU A 21 -19.63 -5.27 -6.37
CA GLU A 21 -18.54 -6.23 -6.65
C GLU A 21 -18.73 -6.98 -7.97
N SER A 22 -19.97 -7.31 -8.35
CA SER A 22 -20.22 -8.06 -9.59
C SER A 22 -19.77 -7.28 -10.83
N HIS A 23 -19.89 -5.94 -10.82
CA HIS A 23 -19.43 -5.10 -11.93
C HIS A 23 -17.90 -5.15 -12.08
N TYR A 24 -17.18 -5.10 -10.96
CA TYR A 24 -15.69 -5.20 -10.98
C TYR A 24 -15.24 -6.58 -11.42
N LYS A 25 -15.91 -7.65 -10.96
CA LYS A 25 -15.59 -9.02 -11.36
C LYS A 25 -15.74 -9.20 -12.88
N VAL A 26 -16.87 -8.78 -13.45
CA VAL A 26 -17.11 -8.85 -14.89
C VAL A 26 -16.08 -8.04 -15.66
N ALA A 27 -15.84 -6.79 -15.28
CA ALA A 27 -14.87 -5.92 -15.94
C ALA A 27 -13.43 -6.52 -15.88
N LEU A 28 -13.03 -7.10 -14.75
CA LEU A 28 -11.72 -7.75 -14.61
C LEU A 28 -11.58 -9.01 -15.48
N GLU A 29 -12.63 -9.81 -15.62
CA GLU A 29 -12.64 -10.95 -16.51
C GLU A 29 -12.54 -10.53 -17.98
N GLU A 30 -13.29 -9.52 -18.40
CA GLU A 30 -13.27 -8.97 -19.77
C GLU A 30 -11.91 -8.41 -20.14
N VAL A 31 -11.33 -7.54 -19.27
CA VAL A 31 -9.99 -6.95 -19.49
C VAL A 31 -8.93 -8.04 -19.51
N SER A 32 -9.04 -9.05 -18.66
CA SER A 32 -8.03 -10.13 -18.61
C SER A 32 -8.03 -10.94 -19.90
N LYS A 33 -9.19 -11.33 -20.40
CA LYS A 33 -9.32 -12.07 -21.67
C LYS A 33 -8.81 -11.24 -22.85
N LEU A 34 -9.16 -9.94 -22.86
CA LEU A 34 -8.68 -9.06 -23.92
C LEU A 34 -7.16 -8.90 -23.86
N LEU A 35 -6.60 -8.69 -22.67
CA LEU A 35 -5.15 -8.56 -22.49
C LEU A 35 -4.41 -9.79 -23.00
N GLU A 36 -4.88 -11.00 -22.72
CA GLU A 36 -4.30 -12.25 -23.20
C GLU A 36 -4.30 -12.28 -24.74
N ASN A 37 -5.44 -11.98 -25.37
CA ASN A 37 -5.55 -11.96 -26.84
C ASN A 37 -4.62 -10.92 -27.49
N ILE A 38 -4.51 -9.73 -26.92
CA ILE A 38 -3.66 -8.66 -27.46
C ILE A 38 -2.17 -8.99 -27.26
N GLN A 39 -1.83 -9.64 -26.14
CA GLN A 39 -0.47 -10.12 -25.90
C GLN A 39 -0.02 -11.15 -26.97
N GLU A 40 -0.92 -12.03 -27.39
CA GLU A 40 -0.66 -13.01 -28.47
C GLU A 40 -0.47 -12.33 -29.85
N GLN A 41 -1.16 -11.21 -30.08
CA GLN A 41 -1.01 -10.40 -31.30
C GLN A 41 0.27 -9.55 -31.30
N GLY A 42 0.93 -9.39 -30.14
CA GLY A 42 2.17 -8.62 -29.99
C GLY A 42 2.00 -7.11 -30.01
N ASP A 43 0.79 -6.60 -29.82
CA ASP A 43 0.55 -5.14 -29.65
C ASP A 43 0.94 -4.71 -28.23
N GLU A 44 2.19 -4.27 -28.08
CA GLU A 44 2.76 -3.93 -26.79
C GLU A 44 2.09 -2.71 -26.17
N ASP A 45 1.77 -1.68 -26.96
CA ASP A 45 1.17 -0.43 -26.45
C ASP A 45 -0.22 -0.69 -25.90
N LEU A 46 -1.06 -1.41 -26.64
CA LEU A 46 -2.39 -1.76 -26.18
C LEU A 46 -2.34 -2.76 -25.01
N SER A 47 -1.44 -3.74 -25.02
CA SER A 47 -1.23 -4.67 -23.92
C SER A 47 -0.84 -3.93 -22.63
N ASN A 48 0.11 -2.99 -22.73
CA ASN A 48 0.55 -2.18 -21.59
C ASN A 48 -0.58 -1.27 -21.08
N PHE A 49 -1.39 -0.71 -21.97
CA PHE A 49 -2.57 0.10 -21.57
C PHE A 49 -3.62 -0.76 -20.84
N LEU A 50 -3.94 -1.94 -21.35
CA LEU A 50 -4.87 -2.87 -20.72
C LEU A 50 -4.39 -3.34 -19.35
N TRP A 51 -3.09 -3.57 -19.19
CA TRP A 51 -2.52 -3.87 -17.87
C TRP A 51 -2.73 -2.73 -16.86
N LYS A 52 -2.56 -1.47 -17.29
CA LYS A 52 -2.81 -0.29 -16.45
C LYS A 52 -4.27 -0.21 -16.02
N LEU A 53 -5.20 -0.40 -16.97
CA LEU A 53 -6.65 -0.43 -16.67
C LEU A 53 -7.02 -1.58 -15.73
N LYS A 54 -6.49 -2.78 -15.96
CA LYS A 54 -6.69 -3.92 -15.07
C LYS A 54 -6.18 -3.63 -13.67
N THR A 55 -5.01 -3.03 -13.54
CA THR A 55 -4.40 -2.74 -12.24
C THR A 55 -5.20 -1.72 -11.45
N ILE A 56 -5.68 -0.64 -12.08
CA ILE A 56 -6.52 0.34 -11.37
C ILE A 56 -7.90 -0.24 -11.00
N LEU A 57 -8.47 -1.14 -11.81
CA LEU A 57 -9.68 -1.88 -11.44
C LEU A 57 -9.44 -2.75 -10.19
N ILE A 58 -8.31 -3.46 -10.13
CA ILE A 58 -7.92 -4.27 -8.97
C ILE A 58 -7.77 -3.40 -7.72
N ILE A 59 -7.09 -2.26 -7.82
CA ILE A 59 -6.90 -1.31 -6.72
C ILE A 59 -8.26 -0.87 -6.17
N LYS A 60 -9.16 -0.45 -7.05
CA LYS A 60 -10.48 0.04 -6.66
C LYS A 60 -11.36 -1.07 -6.04
N ASP A 61 -11.41 -2.24 -6.65
CA ASP A 61 -12.14 -3.40 -6.12
C ASP A 61 -11.63 -3.80 -4.73
N ARG A 62 -10.30 -3.92 -4.57
CA ARG A 62 -9.69 -4.23 -3.28
C ARG A 62 -9.98 -3.17 -2.22
N TYR A 63 -9.97 -1.89 -2.61
CA TYR A 63 -10.25 -0.82 -1.68
C TYR A 63 -11.70 -0.85 -1.19
N ILE A 64 -12.67 -1.10 -2.09
CA ILE A 64 -14.07 -1.31 -1.74
C ILE A 64 -14.22 -2.49 -0.77
N LYS A 65 -13.58 -3.63 -1.07
CA LYS A 65 -13.57 -4.80 -0.18
C LYS A 65 -12.95 -4.49 1.18
N THR A 66 -11.85 -3.74 1.20
CA THR A 66 -11.23 -3.30 2.45
C THR A 66 -12.19 -2.50 3.31
N PHE A 67 -12.94 -1.58 2.73
CA PHE A 67 -13.94 -0.78 3.46
C PHE A 67 -15.00 -1.67 4.12
N PHE A 68 -15.54 -2.65 3.42
CA PHE A 68 -16.53 -3.57 4.01
C PHE A 68 -15.91 -4.49 5.05
N LEU A 69 -14.68 -4.96 4.86
CA LEU A 69 -13.96 -5.73 5.89
C LEU A 69 -13.76 -4.92 7.18
N LEU A 70 -13.45 -3.62 7.06
CA LEU A 70 -13.35 -2.72 8.22
C LEU A 70 -14.69 -2.53 8.92
N LYS A 71 -15.80 -2.40 8.15
CA LYS A 71 -17.17 -2.38 8.70
C LYS A 71 -17.51 -3.66 9.46
N ASP A 72 -17.04 -4.80 8.96
CA ASP A 72 -17.26 -6.13 9.56
C ASP A 72 -16.25 -6.45 10.68
N LYS A 73 -15.36 -5.51 11.04
CA LYS A 73 -14.30 -5.67 12.05
C LYS A 73 -13.30 -6.79 11.72
N LYS A 74 -13.13 -7.11 10.44
CA LYS A 74 -12.13 -8.05 9.92
C LYS A 74 -10.82 -7.31 9.65
N HIS A 75 -10.20 -6.85 10.74
CA HIS A 75 -9.09 -5.91 10.68
C HIS A 75 -7.85 -6.48 9.98
N TYR A 76 -7.47 -7.72 10.26
CA TYR A 76 -6.28 -8.32 9.65
C TYR A 76 -6.47 -8.52 8.13
N GLU A 77 -7.61 -9.00 7.69
CA GLU A 77 -7.92 -9.16 6.27
C GLU A 77 -7.91 -7.80 5.55
N ALA A 78 -8.45 -6.77 6.18
CA ALA A 78 -8.39 -5.40 5.67
C ALA A 78 -6.94 -4.90 5.55
N TRP A 79 -6.12 -5.15 6.58
CA TRP A 79 -4.70 -4.79 6.58
C TRP A 79 -3.92 -5.45 5.43
N VAL A 80 -4.17 -6.73 5.18
CA VAL A 80 -3.55 -7.47 4.07
C VAL A 80 -3.95 -6.87 2.72
N LEU A 81 -5.22 -6.47 2.54
CA LEU A 81 -5.65 -5.81 1.31
C LEU A 81 -5.03 -4.42 1.14
N LEU A 82 -4.92 -3.62 2.22
CA LEU A 82 -4.25 -2.31 2.18
C LEU A 82 -2.79 -2.45 1.73
N GLU A 83 -2.05 -3.43 2.24
CA GLU A 83 -0.68 -3.70 1.78
C GLU A 83 -0.64 -4.05 0.28
N ARG A 84 -1.55 -4.90 -0.18
CA ARG A 84 -1.62 -5.29 -1.59
C ARG A 84 -1.95 -4.10 -2.50
N ILE A 85 -2.85 -3.22 -2.09
CA ILE A 85 -3.17 -1.98 -2.82
C ILE A 85 -1.93 -1.08 -2.91
N GLU A 86 -1.20 -0.89 -1.80
CA GLU A 86 0.04 -0.11 -1.77
C GLU A 86 1.09 -0.65 -2.76
N ILE A 87 1.25 -1.96 -2.82
CA ILE A 87 2.15 -2.63 -3.78
C ILE A 87 1.70 -2.38 -5.22
N ASP A 88 0.41 -2.57 -5.52
CA ASP A 88 -0.13 -2.34 -6.86
C ASP A 88 0.04 -0.89 -7.30
N ILE A 89 -0.24 0.08 -6.40
CA ILE A 89 -0.01 1.51 -6.63
C ILE A 89 1.46 1.76 -6.97
N SER A 90 2.39 1.19 -6.19
CA SER A 90 3.83 1.39 -6.38
C SER A 90 4.34 0.92 -7.76
N PHE A 91 3.73 -0.12 -8.33
CA PHE A 91 4.04 -0.59 -9.66
C PHE A 91 3.31 0.21 -10.74
N LEU A 92 2.07 0.60 -10.50
CA LEU A 92 1.29 1.39 -11.44
C LEU A 92 1.91 2.77 -11.67
N GLU A 93 2.29 3.48 -10.61
CA GLU A 93 2.96 4.81 -10.68
C GLU A 93 4.22 4.81 -11.56
N LYS A 94 4.95 3.72 -11.61
CA LYS A 94 6.15 3.60 -12.48
C LYS A 94 5.85 3.52 -13.96
N ASN A 95 4.58 3.27 -14.33
CA ASN A 95 4.16 2.93 -15.70
C ASN A 95 3.05 3.84 -16.24
N VAL A 96 2.61 4.84 -15.50
CA VAL A 96 1.58 5.81 -15.90
C VAL A 96 2.14 7.23 -15.91
N ASP A 97 1.45 8.13 -16.61
CA ASP A 97 1.69 9.55 -16.62
C ASP A 97 0.75 10.29 -15.64
N GLU A 98 0.96 11.60 -15.51
CA GLU A 98 0.14 12.45 -14.63
C GLU A 98 -1.33 12.50 -15.03
N ASP A 99 -1.63 12.43 -16.34
CA ASP A 99 -3.01 12.48 -16.84
C ASP A 99 -3.79 11.24 -16.42
N PHE A 100 -3.14 10.05 -16.48
CA PHE A 100 -3.72 8.81 -15.97
C PHE A 100 -3.95 8.88 -14.44
N ILE A 101 -2.96 9.38 -13.69
CA ILE A 101 -3.06 9.54 -12.23
C ILE A 101 -4.26 10.42 -11.87
N LYS A 102 -4.39 11.59 -12.52
CA LYS A 102 -5.48 12.52 -12.30
C LYS A 102 -6.84 11.95 -12.73
N LYS A 103 -6.90 11.33 -13.93
CA LYS A 103 -8.13 10.74 -14.47
C LYS A 103 -8.74 9.73 -13.53
N TYR A 104 -7.94 8.79 -13.04
CA TYR A 104 -8.42 7.67 -12.20
C TYR A 104 -8.23 7.90 -10.70
N LYS A 105 -7.87 9.13 -10.29
CA LYS A 105 -7.71 9.54 -8.88
C LYS A 105 -6.77 8.63 -8.09
N LEU A 106 -5.63 8.25 -8.69
CA LEU A 106 -4.68 7.32 -8.05
C LEU A 106 -4.14 7.89 -6.73
N ASP A 107 -3.96 9.23 -6.66
CA ASP A 107 -3.52 9.92 -5.44
C ASP A 107 -4.53 9.73 -4.29
N PHE A 108 -5.85 9.71 -4.59
CA PHE A 108 -6.86 9.40 -3.57
C PHE A 108 -6.63 8.03 -2.95
N TYR A 109 -6.42 6.99 -3.76
CA TYR A 109 -6.18 5.64 -3.23
C TYR A 109 -4.89 5.55 -2.43
N LYS A 110 -3.86 6.25 -2.84
CA LYS A 110 -2.59 6.33 -2.11
C LYS A 110 -2.78 6.98 -0.74
N GLU A 111 -3.33 8.18 -0.69
CA GLU A 111 -3.56 8.93 0.54
C GLU A 111 -4.49 8.19 1.51
N ILE A 112 -5.57 7.59 1.01
CA ILE A 112 -6.53 6.91 1.87
C ILE A 112 -5.99 5.60 2.43
N VAL A 113 -5.19 4.85 1.65
CA VAL A 113 -4.49 3.64 2.13
C VAL A 113 -3.49 3.98 3.22
N GLU A 114 -2.67 5.02 3.03
CA GLU A 114 -1.73 5.52 4.04
C GLU A 114 -2.49 5.98 5.30
N SER A 115 -3.63 6.66 5.13
CA SER A 115 -4.47 7.10 6.25
C SER A 115 -4.99 5.93 7.06
N TRP A 116 -5.55 4.89 6.41
CA TRP A 116 -5.99 3.68 7.09
C TRP A 116 -4.84 2.97 7.80
N GLN A 117 -3.72 2.74 7.11
CA GLN A 117 -2.55 2.07 7.70
C GLN A 117 -2.02 2.79 8.93
N SER A 118 -2.12 4.12 8.98
CA SER A 118 -1.66 4.92 10.13
C SER A 118 -2.46 4.70 11.40
N LEU A 119 -3.72 4.25 11.30
CA LEU A 119 -4.60 3.96 12.44
C LEU A 119 -4.39 2.57 13.03
N PHE A 120 -3.79 1.65 12.26
CA PHE A 120 -3.56 0.30 12.75
C PHE A 120 -2.51 0.26 13.87
N PRO A 121 -2.71 -0.57 14.90
CA PRO A 121 -1.84 -0.62 16.07
C PRO A 121 -0.49 -1.33 15.83
N TYR A 122 -0.21 -1.76 14.62
CA TYR A 122 0.97 -2.57 14.29
C TYR A 122 2.25 -1.74 14.32
N LYS A 123 3.12 -2.03 15.28
CA LYS A 123 4.41 -1.32 15.49
C LYS A 123 5.62 -2.22 15.25
N ILE A 124 5.42 -3.53 15.31
CA ILE A 124 6.45 -4.55 15.17
C ILE A 124 5.97 -5.58 14.17
N PHE A 125 6.87 -6.03 13.32
CA PHE A 125 6.61 -6.99 12.25
C PHE A 125 7.69 -8.07 12.24
N PHE A 126 7.38 -9.21 11.63
CA PHE A 126 8.37 -10.22 11.35
C PHE A 126 8.92 -10.07 9.92
N SER A 127 10.21 -10.26 9.77
CA SER A 127 10.89 -10.30 8.48
C SER A 127 11.71 -11.56 8.38
N ILE A 128 11.60 -12.24 7.25
CA ILE A 128 12.36 -13.46 6.98
C ILE A 128 13.67 -13.07 6.32
N GLY A 129 14.79 -13.41 6.95
CA GLY A 129 16.11 -13.38 6.35
C GLY A 129 16.37 -14.70 5.62
N ALA A 130 16.62 -14.63 4.31
CA ALA A 130 16.86 -15.82 3.50
C ALA A 130 17.93 -15.55 2.44
N THR A 131 18.73 -16.59 2.15
CA THR A 131 19.64 -16.58 1.02
C THR A 131 18.94 -17.17 -0.20
N ILE A 132 18.81 -16.38 -1.26
CA ILE A 132 18.27 -16.82 -2.55
C ILE A 132 19.45 -17.08 -3.49
N LYS A 133 19.51 -18.27 -4.07
CA LYS A 133 20.66 -18.68 -4.91
C LYS A 133 20.80 -17.82 -6.16
N GLN A 134 19.69 -17.53 -6.81
CA GLN A 134 19.69 -16.65 -7.98
C GLN A 134 18.33 -16.02 -8.20
N TYR A 135 18.32 -14.98 -9.02
CA TYR A 135 17.10 -14.35 -9.53
C TYR A 135 17.06 -14.45 -11.05
N THR A 136 15.87 -14.65 -11.60
CA THR A 136 15.61 -14.59 -13.02
C THR A 136 14.67 -13.45 -13.39
N CYS A 137 14.79 -12.93 -14.60
CA CYS A 137 13.87 -11.94 -15.14
C CYS A 137 12.56 -12.62 -15.53
N SER A 138 11.42 -12.13 -15.04
CA SER A 138 10.09 -12.69 -15.38
C SER A 138 9.70 -12.55 -16.85
N ILE A 139 10.40 -11.69 -17.62
CA ILE A 139 10.09 -11.45 -19.04
C ILE A 139 10.85 -12.40 -19.95
N CYS A 140 12.16 -12.59 -19.71
CA CYS A 140 13.02 -13.36 -20.64
C CYS A 140 13.75 -14.55 -19.98
N GLY A 141 13.51 -14.83 -18.69
CA GLY A 141 14.18 -15.94 -17.98
C GLY A 141 15.67 -15.74 -17.73
N HIS A 142 16.26 -14.59 -18.15
CA HIS A 142 17.69 -14.35 -17.95
C HIS A 142 18.07 -14.34 -16.48
N VAL A 143 19.15 -15.06 -16.12
CA VAL A 143 19.69 -15.06 -14.76
C VAL A 143 20.36 -13.73 -14.46
N ILE A 144 19.88 -13.03 -13.43
CA ILE A 144 20.34 -11.69 -13.06
C ILE A 144 21.56 -11.78 -12.16
N ARG A 145 22.66 -11.18 -12.61
CA ARG A 145 23.92 -11.05 -11.86
C ARG A 145 24.36 -9.60 -11.83
N PRO A 146 25.18 -9.16 -10.85
CA PRO A 146 25.59 -7.75 -10.72
C PRO A 146 26.17 -7.16 -12.03
N ARG A 147 26.95 -7.93 -12.79
CA ARG A 147 27.59 -7.51 -14.04
C ARG A 147 26.96 -8.06 -15.31
N ASN A 148 25.90 -8.86 -15.19
CA ASN A 148 25.21 -9.46 -16.33
C ASN A 148 23.72 -9.37 -16.11
N LYS A 149 23.11 -8.30 -16.63
CA LYS A 149 21.66 -8.02 -16.54
C LYS A 149 21.07 -8.06 -17.96
N CYS A 150 19.83 -8.46 -18.08
CA CYS A 150 19.08 -8.28 -19.31
C CYS A 150 18.67 -6.81 -19.50
N ILE A 151 18.09 -6.51 -20.66
CA ILE A 151 17.60 -5.17 -21.00
C ILE A 151 16.34 -4.76 -20.20
N HIS A 152 15.61 -5.74 -19.67
CA HIS A 152 14.36 -5.49 -18.94
C HIS A 152 14.62 -4.86 -17.57
N LYS A 153 13.87 -3.80 -17.27
CA LYS A 153 13.98 -3.05 -16.01
C LYS A 153 12.89 -3.49 -15.03
N LYS A 154 13.29 -3.88 -13.82
CA LYS A 154 12.34 -4.24 -12.75
C LYS A 154 11.31 -3.14 -12.51
N GLY A 155 10.03 -3.51 -12.53
CA GLY A 155 8.89 -2.62 -12.34
C GLY A 155 8.40 -1.93 -13.60
N LYS A 156 8.97 -2.21 -14.78
CA LYS A 156 8.47 -1.73 -16.08
C LYS A 156 7.66 -2.79 -16.80
N LEU A 157 6.76 -2.35 -17.69
CA LEU A 157 5.90 -3.21 -18.50
C LEU A 157 6.59 -3.59 -19.81
N TYR A 158 6.29 -4.80 -20.25
CA TYR A 158 6.72 -5.37 -21.55
C TYR A 158 5.60 -6.28 -22.05
N ASN A 159 4.94 -5.89 -23.12
CA ASN A 159 3.78 -6.59 -23.70
C ASN A 159 2.73 -6.97 -22.61
N GLY A 160 2.31 -6.01 -21.80
CA GLY A 160 1.32 -6.21 -20.74
C GLY A 160 1.77 -7.08 -19.56
N LYS A 161 3.06 -7.34 -19.42
CA LYS A 161 3.63 -8.10 -18.30
C LYS A 161 4.56 -7.22 -17.47
N LEU A 162 4.39 -7.24 -16.17
CA LEU A 162 5.26 -6.52 -15.25
C LEU A 162 6.60 -7.27 -15.07
N CYS A 163 7.71 -6.60 -15.35
CA CYS A 163 9.03 -7.16 -15.10
C CYS A 163 9.32 -7.22 -13.61
N VAL A 164 9.48 -8.41 -13.10
CA VAL A 164 9.94 -8.67 -11.72
C VAL A 164 11.14 -9.61 -11.71
N HIS A 165 11.90 -9.58 -10.63
CA HIS A 165 12.96 -10.54 -10.39
C HIS A 165 12.39 -11.71 -9.59
N VAL A 166 12.33 -12.87 -10.18
CA VAL A 166 11.79 -14.09 -9.59
C VAL A 166 12.91 -14.84 -8.91
N ALA A 167 12.71 -15.17 -7.61
CA ALA A 167 13.65 -16.03 -6.88
C ALA A 167 13.65 -17.43 -7.50
N ASP A 168 14.83 -17.95 -7.81
CA ASP A 168 15.02 -19.21 -8.50
C ASP A 168 16.20 -19.99 -7.88
N GLY A 169 16.24 -21.30 -8.14
CA GLY A 169 17.33 -22.17 -7.69
C GLY A 169 17.34 -22.52 -6.20
N GLY A 170 16.27 -22.15 -5.48
CA GLY A 170 16.07 -22.46 -4.05
C GLY A 170 16.34 -21.29 -3.13
N CYS A 171 15.73 -21.40 -1.95
CA CYS A 171 15.79 -20.43 -0.87
C CYS A 171 16.20 -21.13 0.41
N GLU A 172 17.18 -20.60 1.13
CA GLU A 172 17.62 -21.10 2.43
C GLU A 172 17.25 -20.07 3.50
N LEU A 173 16.34 -20.46 4.40
CA LEU A 173 15.96 -19.65 5.54
C LEU A 173 17.17 -19.47 6.47
N LYS A 174 17.48 -18.25 6.86
CA LYS A 174 18.58 -17.93 7.79
C LYS A 174 18.08 -17.54 9.17
N GLU A 175 17.11 -16.62 9.19
CA GLU A 175 16.60 -16.06 10.44
C GLU A 175 15.18 -15.51 10.26
N ILE A 176 14.52 -15.28 11.39
CA ILE A 176 13.31 -14.45 11.46
C ILE A 176 13.62 -13.31 12.44
N SER A 177 13.54 -12.10 11.96
CA SER A 177 13.86 -10.90 12.74
C SER A 177 12.58 -10.09 13.04
N MET A 178 12.55 -9.46 14.21
CA MET A 178 11.55 -8.44 14.54
C MET A 178 12.03 -7.09 14.03
N VAL A 179 11.20 -6.42 13.20
CA VAL A 179 11.55 -5.16 12.55
C VAL A 179 10.43 -4.13 12.67
N LYS A 180 10.77 -2.85 12.57
CA LYS A 180 9.78 -1.76 12.51
C LYS A 180 9.36 -1.44 11.08
N ASN A 181 10.26 -1.65 10.11
CA ASN A 181 10.04 -1.37 8.69
C ASN A 181 10.18 -2.68 7.89
N PRO A 182 9.10 -3.48 7.79
CA PRO A 182 9.15 -4.75 7.09
C PRO A 182 9.08 -4.56 5.57
N VAL A 183 9.55 -5.57 4.84
CA VAL A 183 9.27 -5.70 3.40
C VAL A 183 7.81 -6.12 3.18
N GLN A 184 7.28 -6.97 4.08
CA GLN A 184 5.92 -7.47 4.05
C GLN A 184 5.20 -7.06 5.35
N LYS A 185 4.27 -6.10 5.23
CA LYS A 185 3.53 -5.53 6.36
C LYS A 185 2.50 -6.49 6.99
N SER A 186 2.09 -7.53 6.27
CA SER A 186 1.14 -8.54 6.77
C SER A 186 1.75 -9.52 7.78
N CYS A 187 3.09 -9.58 7.90
CA CYS A 187 3.76 -10.43 8.86
C CYS A 187 3.82 -9.78 10.26
N ILE A 188 2.69 -9.77 10.96
CA ILE A 188 2.55 -9.20 12.31
C ILE A 188 2.60 -10.29 13.39
N PRO A 189 3.03 -10.00 14.63
CA PRO A 189 2.80 -10.86 15.78
C PRO A 189 1.31 -11.10 16.02
N MET A 190 0.93 -12.29 16.47
CA MET A 190 -0.44 -12.59 16.88
C MET A 190 -0.63 -12.15 18.35
N LEU A 191 -1.13 -10.93 18.53
CA LEU A 191 -1.38 -10.30 19.83
C LEU A 191 -2.82 -9.78 19.89
N ASP A 192 -3.31 -9.47 21.09
CA ASP A 192 -4.54 -8.70 21.26
C ASP A 192 -4.23 -7.23 20.95
N TYR A 193 -4.79 -6.75 19.86
CA TYR A 193 -4.60 -5.39 19.39
C TYR A 193 -5.83 -4.51 19.66
N ASP A 194 -5.60 -3.27 20.04
CA ASP A 194 -6.63 -2.26 20.17
C ASP A 194 -6.91 -1.62 18.78
N TYR A 195 -8.05 -1.94 18.20
CA TYR A 195 -8.51 -1.39 16.93
C TYR A 195 -9.49 -0.22 17.08
N SER A 196 -9.64 0.35 18.28
CA SER A 196 -10.62 1.41 18.56
C SER A 196 -10.51 2.61 17.61
N ALA A 197 -9.29 2.99 17.19
CA ALA A 197 -9.08 4.08 16.23
C ALA A 197 -9.61 3.72 14.82
N VAL A 198 -9.41 2.48 14.39
CA VAL A 198 -9.90 1.97 13.10
C VAL A 198 -11.42 1.88 13.12
N ASP A 199 -11.99 1.31 14.17
CA ASP A 199 -13.44 1.16 14.35
C ASP A 199 -14.13 2.51 14.42
N PHE A 200 -13.57 3.45 15.17
CA PHE A 200 -14.10 4.82 15.29
C PHE A 200 -14.30 5.49 13.93
N ILE A 201 -13.34 5.36 13.02
CA ILE A 201 -13.44 5.94 11.67
C ILE A 201 -14.37 5.09 10.81
N SER A 202 -14.19 3.77 10.77
CA SER A 202 -14.98 2.89 9.90
C SER A 202 -16.48 2.99 10.18
N GLU A 203 -16.89 3.11 11.43
CA GLU A 203 -18.30 3.23 11.83
C GLU A 203 -18.96 4.53 11.34
N ARG A 204 -18.20 5.62 11.21
CA ARG A 204 -18.69 6.95 10.80
C ARG A 204 -18.76 7.17 9.31
N LEU A 205 -17.93 6.51 8.53
CA LEU A 205 -17.94 6.64 7.08
C LEU A 205 -19.17 5.93 6.50
N GLN A 206 -19.81 6.54 5.51
CA GLN A 206 -20.95 5.96 4.80
C GLN A 206 -20.56 5.28 3.50
N SER A 207 -19.47 5.72 2.90
CA SER A 207 -18.98 5.25 1.61
C SER A 207 -17.46 5.04 1.64
N PRO A 208 -16.92 4.07 0.88
CA PRO A 208 -15.47 3.96 0.71
C PRO A 208 -14.86 5.22 0.07
N PHE A 209 -15.65 6.03 -0.62
CA PHE A 209 -15.20 7.23 -1.31
C PHE A 209 -15.33 8.51 -0.47
N ASP A 210 -15.78 8.41 0.79
CA ASP A 210 -15.79 9.52 1.73
C ASP A 210 -14.33 9.91 2.03
N TYR A 211 -14.04 11.22 1.87
CA TYR A 211 -12.69 11.72 2.14
C TYR A 211 -12.52 12.02 3.63
N TRP A 212 -11.44 11.51 4.18
CA TRP A 212 -11.01 11.80 5.54
C TRP A 212 -9.49 11.74 5.65
N LYS A 213 -8.94 12.44 6.63
CA LYS A 213 -7.50 12.35 6.99
C LYS A 213 -7.34 12.21 8.49
N PRO A 214 -6.45 11.35 8.96
CA PRO A 214 -6.06 11.35 10.35
C PRO A 214 -5.29 12.64 10.64
N PHE A 215 -5.57 13.23 11.78
CA PHE A 215 -4.73 14.30 12.30
C PHE A 215 -4.14 13.83 13.62
N LYS A 216 -2.85 14.08 13.81
CA LYS A 216 -2.18 13.76 15.06
C LYS A 216 -2.65 14.75 16.11
N THR A 217 -3.36 14.28 17.11
CA THR A 217 -3.63 15.06 18.30
C THR A 217 -2.38 15.08 19.17
N LYS A 218 -2.09 16.24 19.76
CA LYS A 218 -1.04 16.37 20.77
C LYS A 218 -1.70 16.36 22.14
N LYS A 219 -1.29 15.46 23.00
CA LYS A 219 -1.69 15.48 24.40
C LYS A 219 -0.85 16.53 25.12
N LEU A 220 -1.51 17.50 25.75
CA LEU A 220 -0.85 18.46 26.62
C LEU A 220 -0.77 17.84 28.01
N ILE A 221 0.43 17.67 28.53
CA ILE A 221 0.70 17.15 29.88
C ILE A 221 1.36 18.27 30.67
N ASP A 222 0.90 18.49 31.88
CA ASP A 222 1.50 19.48 32.78
C ASP A 222 2.98 19.17 33.02
N ARG A 223 3.82 20.18 32.99
CA ARG A 223 5.25 20.02 33.26
C ARG A 223 5.54 19.38 34.60
N SER A 224 4.67 19.60 35.60
CA SER A 224 4.79 19.02 36.95
C SER A 224 4.84 17.49 36.98
N GLU A 225 4.27 16.81 35.96
CA GLU A 225 4.35 15.36 35.81
C GLU A 225 5.80 14.86 35.50
N PHE A 226 6.70 15.76 35.11
CA PHE A 226 8.08 15.49 34.75
C PHE A 226 9.11 16.02 35.75
N ASN A 227 8.73 16.28 36.98
CA ASN A 227 9.64 16.80 38.01
C ASN A 227 10.79 15.83 38.38
N THR A 228 10.66 14.54 38.02
CA THR A 228 11.69 13.51 38.23
C THR A 228 12.68 13.39 37.09
N VAL A 229 12.45 14.08 35.98
CA VAL A 229 13.33 14.05 34.81
C VAL A 229 14.43 15.11 34.99
N ASP A 230 15.71 14.68 34.86
CA ASP A 230 16.84 15.61 34.99
C ASP A 230 16.85 16.57 33.76
N GLU A 231 17.24 17.82 34.03
CA GLU A 231 17.25 18.88 33.02
C GLU A 231 18.21 18.57 31.84
N ASN A 232 19.21 17.74 32.06
CA ASN A 232 20.19 17.32 31.07
C ASN A 232 19.83 16.00 30.36
N ASP A 233 18.76 15.31 30.79
CA ASP A 233 18.25 14.14 30.11
C ASP A 233 17.54 14.52 28.80
N MET A 234 17.35 13.53 27.93
CA MET A 234 16.59 13.69 26.70
C MET A 234 15.18 14.18 26.99
N CYS A 235 14.72 15.19 26.25
CA CYS A 235 13.41 15.78 26.47
C CYS A 235 12.30 14.72 26.38
N PRO A 236 11.41 14.63 27.41
CA PRO A 236 10.33 13.65 27.42
C PRO A 236 9.33 13.83 26.27
N CYS A 237 9.24 15.00 25.62
CA CYS A 237 8.34 15.21 24.47
C CYS A 237 8.65 14.33 23.27
N LYS A 238 9.87 13.79 23.17
CA LYS A 238 10.35 12.92 22.07
C LYS A 238 10.26 13.54 20.65
N GLU A 239 9.82 14.78 20.53
CA GLU A 239 9.74 15.48 19.22
C GLU A 239 11.10 16.04 18.77
N SER A 240 11.97 16.37 19.73
CA SER A 240 13.32 16.89 19.46
C SER A 240 14.37 15.95 20.04
N LYS A 241 15.51 15.89 19.40
CA LYS A 241 16.70 15.18 19.94
C LYS A 241 17.49 16.08 20.92
N LYS A 242 16.82 17.01 21.58
CA LYS A 242 17.41 17.97 22.53
C LYS A 242 17.24 17.50 23.95
N ILE A 243 18.12 17.96 24.84
CA ILE A 243 17.96 17.77 26.27
C ILE A 243 16.76 18.56 26.80
N PHE A 244 16.21 18.17 27.94
CA PHE A 244 14.99 18.74 28.50
C PHE A 244 15.10 20.24 28.74
N LYS A 245 16.23 20.70 29.26
CA LYS A 245 16.55 22.11 29.51
C LYS A 245 16.44 22.98 28.25
N GLU A 246 16.86 22.48 27.12
CA GLU A 246 16.87 23.20 25.83
C GLU A 246 15.57 23.07 25.03
N CYS A 247 14.62 22.26 25.51
CA CYS A 247 13.39 21.94 24.77
C CYS A 247 12.12 22.39 25.51
N CYS A 248 11.71 21.66 26.53
CA CYS A 248 10.41 21.87 27.17
C CYS A 248 10.50 22.27 28.64
N PHE A 249 11.68 22.44 29.19
CA PHE A 249 11.89 22.72 30.61
C PHE A 249 11.12 23.96 31.14
N ASN A 250 11.08 25.03 30.35
CA ASN A 250 10.41 26.29 30.69
C ASN A 250 8.96 26.39 30.17
N LYS A 251 8.37 25.31 29.66
CA LYS A 251 6.99 25.30 29.21
C LYS A 251 6.07 24.85 30.35
N GLU A 252 4.93 25.49 30.52
CA GLU A 252 3.91 25.07 31.49
C GLU A 252 3.31 23.70 31.14
N LYS A 253 3.13 23.45 29.87
CA LYS A 253 2.61 22.19 29.32
C LYS A 253 3.54 21.64 28.24
N ILE A 254 3.74 20.34 28.26
CA ILE A 254 4.55 19.62 27.29
C ILE A 254 3.62 18.91 26.31
N GLU A 255 3.84 19.13 25.02
CA GLU A 255 3.10 18.46 23.95
C GLU A 255 3.70 17.09 23.67
N PHE A 256 2.86 16.06 23.70
CA PHE A 256 3.22 14.71 23.32
C PHE A 256 2.49 14.31 22.04
N PRO A 257 3.17 13.71 21.07
CA PRO A 257 2.49 13.06 19.95
C PRO A 257 1.69 11.88 20.51
N HIS A 258 0.43 11.82 20.12
CA HIS A 258 -0.42 10.66 20.39
C HIS A 258 -0.08 9.53 19.44
#